data_fa8889cb7471eeeaa325e3d16517ab11
#
_entry.id   fa8889cb7471eeeaa325e3d16517ab11
#
_cell.length_a   1.000
_cell.length_b   1.000
_cell.length_c   1.000
_cell.angle_alpha   90.00
_cell.angle_beta   90.00
_cell.angle_gamma   90.00
#
_symmetry.space_group_name_H-M   'P 1'
#
loop_
_entity.id
_entity.type
_entity.pdbx_description
1 polymer ?
#
loop_
_entity_poly.entity_id
_entity_poly.type
_entity_poly.pdbx_seq_one_letter_code
_entity_poly.pdbx_strand_id
1 'polypeptide(L)'
;MAAVLRDDFRGRKVRFIGDCIHGLVAEGDARQTDQSATMKMAVNAAAGLRSSFDLCKEMLKGVEDLGLAIGVDYGPTPICRLGLRGAASVRAAASRATCVSETEQRRCNGDETALGEAAFRASPAAIREVFIVDRKVPNLDVDAAGLLLGVMASPARSVPAQAAPMRAHVPDEATPMRAHGAG
;
A
#
# COMPACT_ATOMS: atom_id res chain seq x y z
N MET A 1 -3.86 5.15 0.04
CA MET A 1 -2.85 4.06 0.06
C MET A 1 -3.44 2.65 0.05
N ALA A 2 -4.29 2.21 1.01
CA ALA A 2 -4.84 0.84 0.98
C ALA A 2 -5.73 0.55 -0.25
N ALA A 3 -6.45 1.54 -0.76
CA ALA A 3 -7.22 1.44 -1.98
C ALA A 3 -6.30 1.35 -3.20
N VAL A 4 -5.28 2.19 -3.29
CA VAL A 4 -4.27 2.14 -4.36
C VAL A 4 -3.63 0.76 -4.44
N LEU A 5 -3.14 0.24 -3.32
CA LEU A 5 -2.55 -1.10 -3.29
C LEU A 5 -3.50 -2.18 -3.82
N ARG A 6 -4.79 -2.11 -3.47
CA ARG A 6 -5.79 -3.11 -3.85
C ARG A 6 -6.28 -2.93 -5.28
N ASP A 7 -6.64 -1.70 -5.66
CA ASP A 7 -7.41 -1.43 -6.87
C ASP A 7 -6.48 -1.24 -8.07
N ASP A 8 -5.31 -0.63 -7.87
CA ASP A 8 -4.36 -0.36 -8.95
C ASP A 8 -3.32 -1.48 -9.10
N PHE A 9 -2.90 -2.10 -8.00
CA PHE A 9 -1.82 -3.10 -8.00
C PHE A 9 -2.27 -4.50 -7.60
N ARG A 10 -3.57 -4.77 -7.49
CA ARG A 10 -4.14 -6.07 -7.09
C ARG A 10 -3.52 -6.64 -5.79
N GLY A 11 -2.83 -5.78 -5.06
CA GLY A 11 -2.18 -6.13 -3.81
C GLY A 11 -3.21 -6.43 -2.73
N ARG A 12 -2.79 -7.18 -1.72
CA ARG A 12 -3.62 -7.51 -0.57
C ARG A 12 -3.11 -6.77 0.65
N LYS A 13 -3.90 -5.83 1.15
CA LYS A 13 -3.65 -5.28 2.48
C LYS A 13 -3.76 -6.39 3.52
N VAL A 14 -2.73 -6.55 4.33
CA VAL A 14 -2.73 -7.48 5.45
C VAL A 14 -3.34 -6.79 6.66
N ARG A 15 -2.71 -5.73 7.15
CA ARG A 15 -3.17 -5.00 8.33
C ARG A 15 -2.58 -3.58 8.38
N PHE A 16 -3.15 -2.77 9.25
CA PHE A 16 -2.51 -1.55 9.75
C PHE A 16 -1.80 -1.86 11.08
N ILE A 17 -0.66 -1.20 11.31
CA ILE A 17 0.08 -1.20 12.57
C ILE A 17 0.43 0.26 12.84
N GLY A 18 -0.36 0.93 13.69
CA GLY A 18 -0.25 2.38 13.83
C GLY A 18 -0.53 3.07 12.49
N ASP A 19 0.39 3.90 12.05
CA ASP A 19 0.41 4.60 10.77
C ASP A 19 1.00 3.76 9.61
N CYS A 20 1.54 2.58 9.90
CA CYS A 20 2.12 1.69 8.91
C CYS A 20 1.07 0.79 8.25
N ILE A 21 1.17 0.60 6.93
CA ILE A 21 0.38 -0.36 6.18
C ILE A 21 1.26 -1.52 5.69
N HIS A 22 0.89 -2.76 6.04
CA HIS A 22 1.47 -3.95 5.45
C HIS A 22 0.62 -4.42 4.26
N GLY A 23 1.26 -4.56 3.11
CA GLY A 23 0.67 -5.06 1.89
C GLY A 23 1.46 -6.23 1.32
N LEU A 24 0.81 -7.03 0.49
CA LEU A 24 1.41 -8.14 -0.24
C LEU A 24 1.01 -8.05 -1.70
N VAL A 25 1.96 -8.27 -2.58
CA VAL A 25 1.77 -8.44 -4.01
C VAL A 25 2.40 -9.74 -4.46
N ALA A 26 1.81 -10.41 -5.43
CA ALA A 26 2.35 -11.61 -6.03
C ALA A 26 1.80 -11.77 -7.43
N GLU A 27 2.66 -12.11 -8.38
CA GLU A 27 2.33 -12.45 -9.74
C GLU A 27 2.67 -13.92 -10.01
N GLY A 28 1.98 -14.53 -10.97
CA GLY A 28 2.09 -15.94 -11.30
C GLY A 28 0.75 -16.66 -11.19
N ASP A 29 0.78 -17.94 -10.93
CA ASP A 29 -0.41 -18.77 -10.78
C ASP A 29 -0.59 -19.30 -9.33
N ALA A 30 -1.60 -20.16 -9.14
CA ALA A 30 -1.92 -20.72 -7.81
C ALA A 30 -0.84 -21.66 -7.26
N ARG A 31 0.11 -22.10 -8.07
CA ARG A 31 1.16 -23.09 -7.70
C ARG A 31 2.55 -22.49 -7.74
N GLN A 32 2.77 -21.48 -8.59
CA GLN A 32 4.10 -20.92 -8.82
C GLN A 32 4.03 -19.40 -8.93
N THR A 33 4.81 -18.73 -8.09
CA THR A 33 4.99 -17.29 -8.15
C THR A 33 6.04 -16.96 -9.22
N ASP A 34 5.70 -16.05 -10.13
CA ASP A 34 6.68 -15.41 -11.02
C ASP A 34 7.45 -14.35 -10.22
N GLN A 35 8.68 -14.68 -9.90
CA GLN A 35 9.56 -13.85 -9.08
C GLN A 35 9.84 -12.50 -9.73
N SER A 36 10.18 -12.49 -11.03
CA SER A 36 10.52 -11.27 -11.78
C SER A 36 9.30 -10.35 -11.91
N ALA A 37 8.15 -10.90 -12.30
CA ALA A 37 6.91 -10.16 -12.41
C ALA A 37 6.45 -9.63 -11.04
N THR A 38 6.58 -10.43 -9.98
CA THR A 38 6.26 -10.02 -8.61
C THR A 38 7.12 -8.83 -8.17
N MET A 39 8.42 -8.86 -8.43
CA MET A 39 9.30 -7.74 -8.05
C MET A 39 9.03 -6.48 -8.85
N LYS A 40 8.73 -6.59 -10.15
CA LYS A 40 8.28 -5.46 -10.96
C LYS A 40 6.98 -4.85 -10.39
N MET A 41 6.02 -5.70 -10.05
CA MET A 41 4.76 -5.27 -9.44
C MET A 41 4.98 -4.62 -8.08
N ALA A 42 5.88 -5.16 -7.24
CA ALA A 42 6.17 -4.61 -5.92
C ALA A 42 6.81 -3.22 -6.01
N VAL A 43 7.76 -3.02 -6.93
CA VAL A 43 8.41 -1.73 -7.16
C VAL A 43 7.40 -0.72 -7.73
N ASN A 44 6.57 -1.13 -8.68
CA ASN A 44 5.52 -0.29 -9.24
C ASN A 44 4.47 0.09 -8.18
N ALA A 45 4.09 -0.85 -7.30
CA ALA A 45 3.18 -0.58 -6.19
C ALA A 45 3.79 0.40 -5.18
N ALA A 46 5.08 0.28 -4.86
CA ALA A 46 5.79 1.24 -4.01
C ALA A 46 5.75 2.65 -4.62
N ALA A 47 6.03 2.77 -5.91
CA ALA A 47 5.97 4.02 -6.65
C ALA A 47 4.56 4.64 -6.67
N GLY A 48 3.54 3.82 -6.92
CA GLY A 48 2.14 4.26 -6.88
C GLY A 48 1.70 4.74 -5.49
N LEU A 49 2.17 4.07 -4.44
CA LEU A 49 1.93 4.52 -3.06
C LEU A 49 2.62 5.86 -2.78
N ARG A 50 3.84 6.07 -3.26
CA ARG A 50 4.57 7.35 -3.17
C ARG A 50 3.80 8.45 -3.86
N SER A 51 3.50 8.32 -5.15
CA SER A 51 2.76 9.32 -5.91
C SER A 51 1.39 9.64 -5.29
N SER A 52 0.68 8.61 -4.79
CA SER A 52 -0.60 8.82 -4.09
C SER A 52 -0.43 9.57 -2.77
N PHE A 53 0.67 9.34 -2.04
CA PHE A 53 0.97 10.04 -0.81
C PHE A 53 1.31 11.51 -1.08
N ASP A 54 2.15 11.78 -2.07
CA ASP A 54 2.56 13.14 -2.43
C ASP A 54 1.37 13.96 -2.91
N LEU A 55 0.49 13.38 -3.72
CA LEU A 55 -0.78 14.01 -4.11
C LEU A 55 -1.67 14.34 -2.88
N CYS A 56 -1.75 13.44 -1.90
CA CYS A 56 -2.49 13.72 -0.67
C CYS A 56 -1.87 14.85 0.13
N LYS A 57 -0.53 14.95 0.19
CA LYS A 57 0.17 16.05 0.87
C LYS A 57 -0.15 17.41 0.23
N GLU A 58 -0.20 17.49 -1.09
CA GLU A 58 -0.56 18.72 -1.81
C GLU A 58 -2.00 19.17 -1.49
N MET A 59 -2.89 18.22 -1.22
CA MET A 59 -4.31 18.53 -0.95
C MET A 59 -4.61 18.83 0.52
N LEU A 60 -3.73 18.47 1.43
CA LEU A 60 -3.95 18.59 2.88
C LEU A 60 -3.02 19.66 3.46
N LYS A 61 -3.56 20.48 4.36
CA LYS A 61 -2.77 21.49 5.09
C LYS A 61 -2.27 20.90 6.42
N GLY A 62 -1.06 21.32 6.83
CA GLY A 62 -0.49 20.93 8.12
C GLY A 62 0.09 19.51 8.14
N VAL A 63 0.37 18.94 6.98
CA VAL A 63 1.00 17.63 6.81
C VAL A 63 2.29 17.68 5.98
N GLU A 64 2.82 18.87 5.77
CA GLU A 64 3.98 19.15 4.91
C GLU A 64 5.23 18.37 5.36
N ASP A 65 5.38 18.18 6.67
CA ASP A 65 6.53 17.48 7.28
C ASP A 65 6.39 15.96 7.26
N LEU A 66 5.23 15.44 6.86
CA LEU A 66 5.05 13.99 6.77
C LEU A 66 5.84 13.40 5.61
N GLY A 67 6.45 12.25 5.85
CA GLY A 67 7.15 11.44 4.87
C GLY A 67 6.55 10.06 4.74
N LEU A 68 6.84 9.40 3.62
CA LEU A 68 6.48 8.00 3.39
C LEU A 68 7.74 7.16 3.16
N ALA A 69 8.15 6.39 4.15
CA ALA A 69 9.21 5.40 4.03
C ALA A 69 8.63 4.05 3.58
N ILE A 70 9.24 3.40 2.59
CA ILE A 70 8.75 2.13 2.05
C ILE A 70 9.85 1.08 2.12
N GLY A 71 9.56 -0.07 2.75
CA GLY A 71 10.44 -1.23 2.75
C GLY A 71 9.78 -2.40 2.01
N VAL A 72 10.52 -3.08 1.15
CA VAL A 72 10.06 -4.24 0.37
C VAL A 72 11.00 -5.41 0.58
N ASP A 73 10.47 -6.58 0.88
CA ASP A 73 11.25 -7.82 0.81
C ASP A 73 10.46 -8.94 0.14
N TYR A 74 11.18 -9.99 -0.26
CA TYR A 74 10.66 -11.11 -1.03
C TYR A 74 10.89 -12.42 -0.29
N GLY A 75 9.87 -13.27 -0.26
CA GLY A 75 9.98 -14.61 0.32
C GLY A 75 8.64 -15.29 0.58
N PRO A 76 8.70 -16.58 0.94
CA PRO A 76 7.49 -17.33 1.30
C PRO A 76 6.77 -16.64 2.45
N THR A 77 5.50 -16.29 2.23
CA THR A 77 4.71 -15.58 3.22
C THR A 77 3.37 -16.25 3.40
N PRO A 78 3.22 -17.13 4.40
CA PRO A 78 1.95 -17.75 4.74
C PRO A 78 0.97 -16.67 5.21
N ILE A 79 -0.25 -16.71 4.66
CA ILE A 79 -1.34 -15.84 5.04
C ILE A 79 -2.38 -16.70 5.74
N CYS A 80 -2.66 -16.38 6.97
CA CYS A 80 -3.75 -17.02 7.72
C CYS A 80 -4.84 -16.01 8.05
N ARG A 81 -6.01 -16.53 8.37
CA ARG A 81 -7.13 -15.76 8.87
C ARG A 81 -7.37 -16.17 10.32
N LEU A 82 -7.34 -15.20 11.21
CA LEU A 82 -7.57 -15.37 12.64
C LEU A 82 -8.94 -14.79 13.01
N GLY A 83 -9.61 -15.41 13.97
CA GLY A 83 -10.91 -14.96 14.47
C GLY A 83 -12.11 -15.55 13.73
N LEU A 84 -13.29 -15.10 14.09
CA LEU A 84 -14.57 -15.54 13.51
C LEU A 84 -14.76 -14.96 12.10
N ARG A 85 -15.68 -15.54 11.32
CA ARG A 85 -16.01 -15.04 9.99
C ARG A 85 -16.59 -13.61 10.07
N GLY A 86 -16.41 -12.83 8.99
CA GLY A 86 -16.92 -11.48 8.89
C GLY A 86 -16.00 -10.42 9.46
N ALA A 87 -16.58 -9.39 10.09
CA ALA A 87 -15.85 -8.23 10.61
C ALA A 87 -14.86 -8.56 11.73
N ALA A 88 -15.10 -9.65 12.47
CA ALA A 88 -14.20 -10.15 13.53
C ALA A 88 -13.01 -10.96 13.00
N SER A 89 -12.82 -11.05 11.68
CA SER A 89 -11.75 -11.79 11.03
C SER A 89 -10.59 -10.88 10.66
N VAL A 90 -9.40 -11.22 11.13
CA VAL A 90 -8.16 -10.50 10.82
C VAL A 90 -7.26 -11.38 9.95
N ARG A 91 -6.66 -10.80 8.91
CA ARG A 91 -5.58 -11.46 8.18
C ARG A 91 -4.28 -11.24 8.91
N ALA A 92 -3.52 -12.30 9.08
CA ALA A 92 -2.17 -12.25 9.59
C ALA A 92 -1.23 -12.85 8.56
N ALA A 93 -0.12 -12.17 8.31
CA ALA A 93 1.01 -12.67 7.55
C ALA A 93 2.23 -12.58 8.46
N ALA A 94 2.92 -13.67 8.63
CA ALA A 94 4.14 -13.71 9.43
C ALA A 94 5.19 -14.49 8.65
N SER A 95 6.29 -13.82 8.31
CA SER A 95 7.40 -14.41 7.59
C SER A 95 8.67 -13.61 7.83
N ARG A 96 9.81 -14.18 7.44
CA ARG A 96 11.06 -13.42 7.43
C ARG A 96 10.93 -12.18 6.53
N ALA A 97 10.28 -12.29 5.36
CA ALA A 97 10.11 -11.18 4.44
C ALA A 97 9.31 -10.02 5.06
N THR A 98 8.26 -10.29 5.86
CA THR A 98 7.52 -9.24 6.56
C THR A 98 8.37 -8.53 7.62
N CYS A 99 9.21 -9.25 8.36
CA CYS A 99 10.12 -8.65 9.33
C CYS A 99 11.23 -7.82 8.65
N VAL A 100 11.80 -8.34 7.55
CA VAL A 100 12.85 -7.63 6.81
C VAL A 100 12.30 -6.39 6.13
N SER A 101 11.12 -6.45 5.51
CA SER A 101 10.50 -5.26 4.90
C SER A 101 10.25 -4.14 5.91
N GLU A 102 9.84 -4.48 7.13
CA GLU A 102 9.72 -3.52 8.23
C GLU A 102 11.08 -2.94 8.66
N THR A 103 12.11 -3.78 8.74
CA THR A 103 13.47 -3.33 9.05
C THR A 103 14.00 -2.38 7.98
N GLU A 104 13.79 -2.70 6.70
CA GLU A 104 14.19 -1.85 5.59
C GLU A 104 13.42 -0.52 5.59
N GLN A 105 12.13 -0.55 5.88
CA GLN A 105 11.32 0.66 6.01
C GLN A 105 11.83 1.58 7.13
N ARG A 106 12.20 1.03 8.30
CA ARG A 106 12.72 1.81 9.44
C ARG A 106 14.07 2.47 9.18
N ARG A 107 14.87 1.95 8.26
CA ARG A 107 16.16 2.56 7.87
C ARG A 107 16.02 3.57 6.71
N CYS A 108 14.81 3.78 6.20
CA CYS A 108 14.52 4.78 5.17
C CYS A 108 14.21 6.14 5.78
N ASN A 109 14.59 7.18 5.07
CA ASN A 109 14.03 8.51 5.26
C ASN A 109 12.60 8.58 4.70
N GLY A 110 11.89 9.68 4.96
CA GLY A 110 10.51 9.86 4.56
C GLY A 110 10.24 9.95 3.05
N ASP A 111 11.28 9.89 2.22
CA ASP A 111 11.23 9.94 0.77
C ASP A 111 11.85 8.68 0.12
N GLU A 112 12.33 7.73 0.90
CA GLU A 112 13.07 6.58 0.40
C GLU A 112 12.20 5.31 0.27
N THR A 113 12.59 4.49 -0.71
CA THR A 113 12.14 3.10 -0.87
C THR A 113 13.34 2.18 -0.79
N ALA A 114 13.29 1.14 0.04
CA ALA A 114 14.38 0.17 0.20
C ALA A 114 13.94 -1.25 -0.13
N LEU A 115 14.90 -2.03 -0.66
CA LEU A 115 14.75 -3.46 -0.89
C LEU A 115 15.56 -4.25 0.15
N GLY A 116 14.95 -5.26 0.74
CA GLY A 116 15.66 -6.28 1.47
C GLY A 116 16.55 -7.11 0.56
N GLU A 117 17.49 -7.83 1.13
CA GLU A 117 18.46 -8.63 0.37
C GLU A 117 17.78 -9.65 -0.55
N ALA A 118 16.73 -10.33 -0.06
CA ALA A 118 16.02 -11.32 -0.86
C ALA A 118 15.25 -10.66 -2.02
N ALA A 119 14.61 -9.51 -1.79
CA ALA A 119 13.95 -8.73 -2.83
C ALA A 119 14.94 -8.23 -3.89
N PHE A 120 16.10 -7.73 -3.46
CA PHE A 120 17.15 -7.27 -4.38
C PHE A 120 17.63 -8.39 -5.28
N ARG A 121 17.92 -9.58 -4.72
CA ARG A 121 18.34 -10.76 -5.51
C ARG A 121 17.25 -11.25 -6.45
N ALA A 122 15.99 -11.18 -6.00
CA ALA A 122 14.83 -11.58 -6.78
C ALA A 122 14.50 -10.62 -7.93
N SER A 123 15.02 -9.41 -7.86
CA SER A 123 14.72 -8.34 -8.83
C SER A 123 15.43 -8.54 -10.17
N PRO A 124 14.79 -8.14 -11.29
CA PRO A 124 15.45 -7.99 -12.58
C PRO A 124 16.65 -7.04 -12.53
N ALA A 125 17.56 -7.18 -13.51
CA ALA A 125 18.79 -6.38 -13.59
C ALA A 125 18.50 -4.88 -13.53
N ALA A 126 17.55 -4.38 -14.30
CA ALA A 126 17.19 -2.96 -14.33
C ALA A 126 16.82 -2.41 -12.94
N ILE A 127 16.04 -3.17 -12.14
CA ILE A 127 15.73 -2.77 -10.77
C ILE A 127 16.98 -2.77 -9.91
N ARG A 128 17.83 -3.80 -10.00
CA ARG A 128 19.06 -3.87 -9.21
C ARG A 128 20.04 -2.74 -9.50
N GLU A 129 20.12 -2.30 -10.75
CA GLU A 129 20.99 -1.18 -11.15
C GLU A 129 20.58 0.12 -10.48
N VAL A 130 19.28 0.38 -10.34
CA VAL A 130 18.76 1.57 -9.66
C VAL A 130 18.90 1.48 -8.14
N PHE A 131 18.69 0.29 -7.57
CA PHE A 131 18.82 0.03 -6.13
C PHE A 131 20.25 -0.37 -5.70
N ILE A 132 21.29 -0.03 -6.47
CA ILE A 132 22.65 -0.49 -6.20
C ILE A 132 23.26 0.14 -4.94
N VAL A 133 22.92 1.38 -4.63
CA VAL A 133 23.42 2.09 -3.45
C VAL A 133 22.55 1.76 -2.25
N ASP A 134 23.10 1.07 -1.28
CA ASP A 134 22.43 0.66 -0.03
C ASP A 134 21.05 -0.02 -0.22
N ARG A 135 20.77 -0.47 -1.42
CA ARG A 135 19.47 -0.98 -1.85
C ARG A 135 18.31 0.00 -1.61
N LYS A 136 18.58 1.30 -1.74
CA LYS A 136 17.62 2.39 -1.54
C LYS A 136 17.51 3.28 -2.75
N VAL A 137 16.34 3.85 -2.94
CA VAL A 137 16.06 4.86 -3.97
C VAL A 137 15.20 5.95 -3.36
N PRO A 138 15.61 7.21 -3.42
CA PRO A 138 14.77 8.33 -3.03
C PRO A 138 13.75 8.66 -4.12
N ASN A 139 12.60 9.19 -3.71
CA ASN A 139 11.56 9.76 -4.59
C ASN A 139 11.14 8.85 -5.75
N LEU A 140 11.05 7.53 -5.48
CA LEU A 140 10.59 6.56 -6.48
C LEU A 140 9.07 6.73 -6.70
N ASP A 141 8.68 7.57 -7.64
CA ASP A 141 7.30 7.80 -8.07
C ASP A 141 6.91 6.95 -9.29
N VAL A 142 5.68 7.10 -9.78
CA VAL A 142 5.17 6.32 -10.92
C VAL A 142 5.89 6.62 -12.22
N ASP A 143 6.38 7.82 -12.42
CA ASP A 143 7.10 8.21 -13.64
C ASP A 143 8.50 7.58 -13.65
N ALA A 144 9.22 7.66 -12.52
CA ALA A 144 10.51 6.99 -12.34
C ALA A 144 10.38 5.47 -12.49
N ALA A 145 9.35 4.86 -11.91
CA ALA A 145 9.09 3.43 -12.06
C ALA A 145 8.70 3.06 -13.49
N GLY A 146 7.94 3.90 -14.18
CA GLY A 146 7.57 3.71 -15.58
C GLY A 146 8.79 3.66 -16.50
N LEU A 147 9.72 4.57 -16.31
CA LEU A 147 11.01 4.59 -17.02
C LEU A 147 11.85 3.35 -16.69
N LEU A 148 11.97 3.01 -15.41
CA LEU A 148 12.72 1.87 -14.91
C LEU A 148 12.21 0.53 -15.46
N LEU A 149 10.91 0.34 -15.52
CA LEU A 149 10.28 -0.92 -15.92
C LEU A 149 10.01 -1.02 -17.42
N GLY A 150 10.29 0.05 -18.19
CA GLY A 150 9.98 0.11 -19.62
C GLY A 150 8.47 0.09 -19.90
N VAL A 151 7.66 0.39 -18.91
CA VAL A 151 6.22 0.58 -19.04
C VAL A 151 6.02 2.07 -19.27
N MET A 152 5.70 2.47 -20.49
CA MET A 152 5.21 3.83 -20.73
C MET A 152 4.05 4.07 -19.79
N ALA A 153 4.12 5.14 -19.01
CA ALA A 153 3.05 5.53 -18.11
C ALA A 153 1.73 5.47 -18.87
N SER A 154 0.84 4.57 -18.48
CA SER A 154 -0.53 4.63 -18.98
C SER A 154 -1.05 6.01 -18.58
N PRO A 155 -1.60 6.82 -19.50
CA PRO A 155 -2.02 8.16 -19.16
C PRO A 155 -2.92 8.07 -17.93
N ALA A 156 -2.55 8.85 -16.90
CA ALA A 156 -3.30 8.92 -15.67
C ALA A 156 -4.80 8.96 -16.01
N ARG A 157 -5.54 7.98 -15.57
CA ARG A 157 -7.01 8.05 -15.65
C ARG A 157 -7.39 9.35 -14.96
N SER A 158 -7.80 10.33 -15.74
CA SER A 158 -8.41 11.53 -15.22
C SER A 158 -9.52 11.08 -14.28
N VAL A 159 -9.31 11.27 -12.99
CA VAL A 159 -10.34 11.08 -11.97
C VAL A 159 -11.50 11.97 -12.40
N PRO A 160 -12.68 11.44 -12.72
CA PRO A 160 -13.81 12.28 -13.00
C PRO A 160 -14.06 13.13 -11.75
N ALA A 161 -14.00 14.44 -11.91
CA ALA A 161 -14.32 15.42 -10.89
C ALA A 161 -15.82 15.36 -10.59
N GLN A 162 -16.23 14.36 -9.84
CA GLN A 162 -17.57 14.26 -9.24
C GLN A 162 -17.48 13.50 -7.92
N ALA A 163 -16.85 14.11 -6.94
CA ALA A 163 -17.23 13.85 -5.56
C ALA A 163 -18.48 14.68 -5.31
N ALA A 164 -19.65 14.08 -5.47
CA ALA A 164 -20.87 14.66 -4.95
C ALA A 164 -20.70 14.89 -3.43
N PRO A 165 -21.10 16.05 -2.89
CA PRO A 165 -20.96 16.30 -1.47
C PRO A 165 -21.74 15.22 -0.70
N MET A 166 -21.06 14.50 0.18
CA MET A 166 -21.72 13.64 1.16
C MET A 166 -22.69 14.50 1.94
N ARG A 167 -23.99 14.31 1.71
CA ARG A 167 -25.01 14.88 2.57
C ARG A 167 -24.82 14.27 3.95
N ALA A 168 -24.46 15.12 4.92
CA ALA A 168 -24.51 14.76 6.32
C ALA A 168 -25.94 14.27 6.62
N HIS A 169 -26.06 13.02 7.03
CA HIS A 169 -27.29 12.48 7.54
C HIS A 169 -27.52 13.11 8.91
N VAL A 170 -28.40 14.10 8.96
CA VAL A 170 -28.93 14.67 10.22
C VAL A 170 -29.91 13.63 10.74
N PRO A 171 -29.76 13.09 11.95
CA PRO A 171 -30.76 12.21 12.54
C PRO A 171 -31.99 13.00 12.78
N ASP A 172 -33.13 12.49 12.29
CA ASP A 172 -34.45 13.03 12.52
C ASP A 172 -34.75 13.08 14.03
N GLU A 173 -35.34 14.20 14.45
CA GLU A 173 -35.69 14.49 15.83
C GLU A 173 -36.55 13.39 16.46
N ALA A 174 -36.24 13.10 17.73
CA ALA A 174 -36.91 12.14 18.56
C ALA A 174 -38.41 12.44 18.66
N THR A 175 -39.25 11.51 18.25
CA THR A 175 -40.69 11.47 18.51
C THR A 175 -40.91 11.40 20.02
N PRO A 176 -41.71 12.29 20.64
CA PRO A 176 -41.95 12.25 22.07
C PRO A 176 -42.74 11.00 22.47
N MET A 177 -42.20 10.24 23.40
CA MET A 177 -42.92 9.12 24.06
C MET A 177 -44.18 9.62 24.74
N ARG A 178 -45.36 9.13 24.28
CA ARG A 178 -46.60 9.26 25.00
C ARG A 178 -46.56 8.44 26.28
N ALA A 179 -46.64 9.12 27.40
CA ALA A 179 -46.90 8.48 28.70
C ALA A 179 -48.29 7.83 28.69
N HIS A 180 -48.34 6.51 28.80
CA HIS A 180 -49.60 5.83 29.18
C HIS A 180 -49.73 5.94 30.68
N GLY A 181 -50.74 6.73 31.09
CA GLY A 181 -51.20 6.79 32.44
C GLY A 181 -51.86 5.48 32.87
N ALA A 182 -51.55 5.10 34.10
CA ALA A 182 -52.19 4.01 34.82
C ALA A 182 -53.67 4.35 35.13
N GLY A 183 -54.51 3.42 34.89
CA GLY A 183 -55.87 3.27 35.43
C GLY A 183 -56.07 1.85 35.91
#